data_5aa8be9b0ea01c1a85381a90ebbfb2d4
#
_entry.id   5aa8be9b0ea01c1a85381a90ebbfb2d4
#
_cell.length_a   1.000
_cell.length_b   1.000
_cell.length_c   1.000
_cell.angle_alpha   90.00
_cell.angle_beta   90.00
_cell.angle_gamma   90.00
#
_symmetry.space_group_name_H-M   'P 1'
#
loop_
_entity.id
_entity.type
_entity.pdbx_description
1 polymer ?
#
loop_
_entity_poly.entity_id
_entity_poly.type
_entity_poly.pdbx_seq_one_letter_code
_entity_poly.pdbx_strand_id
1 'polypeptide(L)'
;MVKVKIKDLAPGAFFDIGPVKVKVMEHFADGKTLLTATEPIGNRPFTVRPFTYKRQDPEPNPNDFRFSTLKDDLNTDFLAAVAAGGVIPVDRILDAAWDLTASDGVNRYGYVTCKVAMLPEALVRKYYDAGLLEIDDWEWTITPNAGNASYARSVSTDGGLHSGDAWDGNDGVRPALFVDSEICLSLEQDEVDLSNQALLGEFTSKELVAEVLRRIAAGEKDPDEDE
;
A
#
# COMPACT_ATOMS: atom_id res chain seq x y z
N MET A 1 24.40 -6.42 7.79
CA MET A 1 23.47 -6.30 6.62
C MET A 1 23.30 -7.66 5.96
N VAL A 2 22.07 -8.12 5.84
CA VAL A 2 21.68 -9.37 5.16
C VAL A 2 21.08 -9.01 3.81
N LYS A 3 21.38 -9.79 2.77
CA LYS A 3 20.74 -9.63 1.46
C LYS A 3 19.53 -10.53 1.37
N VAL A 4 18.34 -9.93 1.15
CA VAL A 4 17.08 -10.63 1.02
C VAL A 4 16.32 -10.12 -0.21
N LYS A 5 15.69 -10.99 -0.97
CA LYS A 5 14.80 -10.55 -2.05
C LYS A 5 13.44 -10.18 -1.48
N ILE A 6 12.77 -9.20 -2.07
CA ILE A 6 11.43 -8.78 -1.63
C ILE A 6 10.46 -9.97 -1.63
N LYS A 7 10.53 -10.85 -2.62
CA LYS A 7 9.66 -12.04 -2.70
C LYS A 7 9.84 -13.04 -1.56
N ASP A 8 10.98 -12.99 -0.87
CA ASP A 8 11.31 -13.89 0.24
C ASP A 8 10.89 -13.30 1.60
N LEU A 9 10.43 -12.04 1.61
CA LEU A 9 9.80 -11.42 2.78
C LEU A 9 8.34 -11.85 2.85
N ALA A 10 7.87 -12.17 4.04
CA ALA A 10 6.45 -12.52 4.21
C ALA A 10 5.54 -11.27 4.11
N PRO A 11 4.25 -11.41 3.74
CA PRO A 11 3.26 -10.35 3.97
C PRO A 11 3.27 -9.92 5.44
N GLY A 12 3.22 -8.61 5.70
CA GLY A 12 3.40 -8.03 7.04
C GLY A 12 4.83 -7.56 7.33
N ALA A 13 5.86 -8.13 6.69
CA ALA A 13 7.23 -7.64 6.80
C ALA A 13 7.36 -6.18 6.38
N PHE A 14 8.21 -5.40 7.04
CA PHE A 14 8.39 -3.99 6.77
C PHE A 14 9.86 -3.59 6.65
N PHE A 15 10.14 -2.54 5.88
CA PHE A 15 11.48 -1.98 5.69
C PHE A 15 11.38 -0.52 5.20
N ASP A 16 12.47 0.23 5.36
CA ASP A 16 12.52 1.63 4.92
C ASP A 16 12.84 1.75 3.43
N ILE A 17 12.18 2.69 2.73
CA ILE A 17 12.43 3.02 1.32
C ILE A 17 12.76 4.51 1.13
N GLY A 18 13.58 5.06 1.99
CA GLY A 18 13.93 6.48 2.01
C GLY A 18 13.07 7.25 3.01
N PRO A 19 12.05 8.03 2.59
CA PRO A 19 11.31 8.88 3.52
C PRO A 19 10.25 8.13 4.34
N VAL A 20 9.95 6.88 4.00
CA VAL A 20 8.86 6.10 4.60
C VAL A 20 9.27 4.65 4.85
N LYS A 21 8.68 4.08 5.89
CA LYS A 21 8.65 2.65 6.11
C LYS A 21 7.48 2.06 5.34
N VAL A 22 7.72 0.96 4.63
CA VAL A 22 6.68 0.23 3.89
C VAL A 22 6.49 -1.16 4.44
N LYS A 23 5.28 -1.68 4.28
CA LYS A 23 4.88 -3.04 4.62
C LYS A 23 4.62 -3.83 3.34
N VAL A 24 5.07 -5.08 3.29
CA VAL A 24 4.72 -6.05 2.23
C VAL A 24 3.27 -6.46 2.44
N MET A 25 2.43 -6.22 1.44
CA MET A 25 1.01 -6.56 1.50
C MET A 25 0.72 -7.89 0.81
N GLU A 26 1.25 -8.09 -0.39
CA GLU A 26 0.95 -9.27 -1.20
C GLU A 26 1.99 -9.47 -2.29
N HIS A 27 2.32 -10.75 -2.57
CA HIS A 27 3.10 -11.17 -3.73
C HIS A 27 2.17 -11.72 -4.80
N PHE A 28 2.37 -11.28 -6.04
CA PHE A 28 1.55 -11.70 -7.17
C PHE A 28 2.31 -12.68 -8.07
N ALA A 29 1.59 -13.61 -8.69
CA ALA A 29 2.16 -14.63 -9.54
C ALA A 29 2.92 -14.09 -10.78
N ASP A 30 2.67 -12.85 -11.16
CA ASP A 30 3.35 -12.16 -12.26
C ASP A 30 4.68 -11.49 -11.84
N GLY A 31 5.17 -11.78 -10.64
CA GLY A 31 6.46 -11.29 -10.14
C GLY A 31 6.44 -9.88 -9.56
N LYS A 32 5.27 -9.39 -9.18
CA LYS A 32 5.10 -8.10 -8.50
C LYS A 32 4.84 -8.31 -7.01
N THR A 33 5.27 -7.34 -6.22
CA THR A 33 4.91 -7.21 -4.80
C THR A 33 4.23 -5.87 -4.57
N LEU A 34 3.09 -5.87 -3.90
CA LEU A 34 2.44 -4.66 -3.42
C LEU A 34 3.02 -4.27 -2.07
N LEU A 35 3.49 -3.04 -2.00
CA LEU A 35 3.93 -2.38 -0.78
C LEU A 35 2.98 -1.23 -0.45
N THR A 36 2.75 -0.96 0.83
CA THR A 36 2.10 0.28 1.30
C THR A 36 2.89 0.89 2.44
N ALA A 37 2.87 2.22 2.58
CA ALA A 37 3.47 2.87 3.73
C ALA A 37 2.82 2.36 5.02
N THR A 38 3.60 2.20 6.10
CA THR A 38 3.06 1.78 7.40
C THR A 38 2.17 2.85 8.02
N GLU A 39 2.45 4.12 7.69
CA GLU A 39 1.73 5.29 8.19
C GLU A 39 1.46 6.29 7.04
N PRO A 40 0.44 7.15 7.16
CA PRO A 40 0.26 8.27 6.24
C PRO A 40 1.47 9.21 6.22
N ILE A 41 1.79 9.76 5.06
CA ILE A 41 2.88 10.76 4.90
C ILE A 41 2.43 12.19 5.24
N GLY A 42 1.25 12.34 5.79
CA GLY A 42 0.61 13.60 6.19
C GLY A 42 -0.77 13.76 5.58
N ASN A 43 -1.49 14.79 6.05
CA ASN A 43 -2.83 15.08 5.62
C ASN A 43 -2.80 16.08 4.46
N ARG A 44 -3.55 15.80 3.39
CA ARG A 44 -3.62 16.64 2.19
C ARG A 44 -4.98 16.54 1.53
N PRO A 45 -5.45 17.59 0.81
CA PRO A 45 -6.61 17.46 -0.05
C PRO A 45 -6.35 16.43 -1.15
N PHE A 46 -7.39 15.68 -1.50
CA PHE A 46 -7.35 14.76 -2.64
C PHE A 46 -7.05 15.51 -3.94
N THR A 47 -7.60 16.70 -4.06
CA THR A 47 -7.28 17.65 -5.15
C THR A 47 -7.43 19.09 -4.66
N VAL A 48 -6.70 20.04 -5.26
CA VAL A 48 -6.80 21.47 -4.90
C VAL A 48 -7.60 22.26 -5.94
N ARG A 49 -8.21 23.38 -5.49
CA ARG A 49 -8.89 24.34 -6.36
C ARG A 49 -8.01 25.58 -6.62
N PRO A 50 -8.06 26.18 -7.81
CA PRO A 50 -8.62 25.61 -9.05
C PRO A 50 -7.79 24.44 -9.54
N PHE A 51 -8.39 23.53 -10.30
CA PHE A 51 -7.62 22.51 -10.99
C PHE A 51 -6.51 23.18 -11.81
N THR A 52 -5.26 22.82 -11.54
CA THR A 52 -4.10 23.35 -12.26
C THR A 52 -3.98 22.82 -13.69
N TYR A 53 -4.82 21.86 -14.04
CA TYR A 53 -4.85 21.27 -15.37
C TYR A 53 -5.38 22.24 -16.43
N LYS A 54 -4.77 22.17 -17.60
CA LYS A 54 -5.32 22.81 -18.78
C LYS A 54 -6.78 22.39 -18.90
N ARG A 55 -7.68 23.39 -18.85
CA ARG A 55 -9.11 23.25 -18.95
C ARG A 55 -9.48 22.18 -19.99
N GLN A 56 -9.90 21.02 -19.51
CA GLN A 56 -10.54 19.99 -20.33
C GLN A 56 -12.04 20.29 -20.37
N ASP A 57 -12.67 20.07 -21.47
CA ASP A 57 -14.13 20.24 -21.59
C ASP A 57 -14.73 18.84 -21.92
N PRO A 58 -15.49 18.24 -21.00
CA PRO A 58 -15.87 18.75 -19.67
C PRO A 58 -14.69 18.74 -18.65
N GLU A 59 -14.78 19.65 -17.66
CA GLU A 59 -13.83 19.69 -16.54
C GLU A 59 -13.85 18.38 -15.76
N PRO A 60 -12.70 17.78 -15.39
CA PRO A 60 -12.68 16.52 -14.68
C PRO A 60 -13.34 16.64 -13.29
N ASN A 61 -13.94 15.56 -12.85
CA ASN A 61 -14.56 15.53 -11.51
C ASN A 61 -13.48 15.61 -10.42
N PRO A 62 -13.73 16.33 -9.31
CA PRO A 62 -12.79 16.45 -8.19
C PRO A 62 -12.34 15.12 -7.58
N ASN A 63 -13.16 14.10 -7.63
CA ASN A 63 -12.87 12.78 -7.09
C ASN A 63 -12.26 11.80 -8.12
N ASP A 64 -11.89 12.30 -9.29
CA ASP A 64 -11.22 11.49 -10.31
C ASP A 64 -9.70 11.49 -10.06
N PHE A 65 -9.20 10.39 -9.50
CA PHE A 65 -7.78 10.26 -9.16
C PHE A 65 -6.86 10.46 -10.36
N ARG A 66 -7.30 10.20 -11.59
CA ARG A 66 -6.50 10.40 -12.81
C ARG A 66 -6.03 11.85 -12.96
N PHE A 67 -6.81 12.79 -12.44
CA PHE A 67 -6.62 14.23 -12.56
C PHE A 67 -6.41 14.92 -11.20
N SER A 68 -6.29 14.17 -10.11
CA SER A 68 -6.07 14.73 -8.78
C SER A 68 -4.64 15.28 -8.64
N THR A 69 -4.49 16.38 -7.89
CA THR A 69 -3.17 16.89 -7.53
C THR A 69 -2.40 15.90 -6.67
N LEU A 70 -3.12 15.12 -5.87
CA LEU A 70 -2.52 14.09 -5.02
C LEU A 70 -1.83 13.00 -5.84
N LYS A 71 -2.43 12.56 -6.96
CA LYS A 71 -1.74 11.62 -7.89
C LYS A 71 -0.43 12.20 -8.40
N ASP A 72 -0.43 13.48 -8.77
CA ASP A 72 0.78 14.11 -9.31
C ASP A 72 1.85 14.25 -8.23
N ASP A 73 1.51 14.70 -7.02
CA ASP A 73 2.42 14.80 -5.89
C ASP A 73 3.07 13.44 -5.57
N LEU A 74 2.27 12.36 -5.57
CA LEU A 74 2.76 11.01 -5.33
C LEU A 74 3.73 10.52 -6.41
N ASN A 75 3.49 10.89 -7.67
CA ASN A 75 4.30 10.43 -8.81
C ASN A 75 5.41 11.42 -9.20
N THR A 76 5.57 12.52 -8.49
CA THR A 76 6.67 13.48 -8.63
C THR A 76 7.47 13.58 -7.34
N ASP A 77 7.00 14.32 -6.36
CA ASP A 77 7.75 14.66 -5.14
C ASP A 77 8.03 13.44 -4.26
N PHE A 78 6.99 12.62 -4.00
CA PHE A 78 7.17 11.40 -3.21
C PHE A 78 8.07 10.39 -3.93
N LEU A 79 7.84 10.16 -5.21
CA LEU A 79 8.67 9.23 -5.99
C LEU A 79 10.13 9.70 -6.08
N ALA A 80 10.38 11.01 -6.20
CA ALA A 80 11.71 11.58 -6.17
C ALA A 80 12.40 11.38 -4.80
N ALA A 81 11.64 11.51 -3.70
CA ALA A 81 12.15 11.25 -2.35
C ALA A 81 12.51 9.77 -2.13
N VAL A 82 11.69 8.83 -2.62
CA VAL A 82 11.99 7.40 -2.62
C VAL A 82 13.25 7.11 -3.43
N ALA A 83 13.38 7.72 -4.61
CA ALA A 83 14.57 7.60 -5.45
C ALA A 83 15.85 8.06 -4.75
N ALA A 84 15.77 9.19 -4.05
CA ALA A 84 16.89 9.75 -3.29
C ALA A 84 17.32 8.85 -2.13
N GLY A 85 16.41 8.06 -1.55
CA GLY A 85 16.71 7.05 -0.53
C GLY A 85 17.56 5.87 -1.04
N GLY A 86 17.52 5.61 -2.35
CA GLY A 86 18.41 4.65 -3.02
C GLY A 86 18.19 3.16 -2.67
N VAL A 87 17.15 2.83 -1.89
CA VAL A 87 16.86 1.44 -1.46
C VAL A 87 16.18 0.67 -2.58
N ILE A 88 15.21 1.28 -3.25
CA ILE A 88 14.53 0.71 -4.42
C ILE A 88 14.85 1.57 -5.64
N PRO A 89 15.45 1.00 -6.70
CA PRO A 89 15.64 1.71 -7.96
C PRO A 89 14.29 2.09 -8.59
N VAL A 90 14.13 3.34 -9.06
CA VAL A 90 12.84 3.86 -9.59
C VAL A 90 12.33 3.08 -10.80
N ASP A 91 13.24 2.56 -11.62
CA ASP A 91 12.91 1.69 -12.76
C ASP A 91 12.36 0.32 -12.34
N ARG A 92 12.54 -0.06 -11.08
CA ARG A 92 11.98 -1.28 -10.48
C ARG A 92 10.67 -1.02 -9.73
N ILE A 93 10.25 0.24 -9.61
CA ILE A 93 8.88 0.61 -9.20
C ILE A 93 8.03 0.57 -10.46
N LEU A 94 7.04 -0.30 -10.49
CA LEU A 94 6.30 -0.67 -11.68
C LEU A 94 5.14 0.30 -11.95
N ASP A 95 4.90 0.62 -13.20
CA ASP A 95 3.64 1.21 -13.60
C ASP A 95 2.53 0.17 -13.45
N ALA A 96 1.53 0.46 -12.64
CA ALA A 96 0.41 -0.43 -12.37
C ALA A 96 -0.91 0.20 -12.79
N ALA A 97 -1.82 -0.63 -13.26
CA ALA A 97 -3.19 -0.22 -13.54
C ALA A 97 -4.02 -0.29 -12.24
N TRP A 98 -4.32 0.86 -11.66
CA TRP A 98 -5.11 0.99 -10.45
C TRP A 98 -6.58 1.15 -10.80
N ASP A 99 -7.43 0.33 -10.20
CA ASP A 99 -8.87 0.30 -10.45
C ASP A 99 -9.58 1.47 -9.75
N LEU A 100 -10.37 2.23 -10.51
CA LEU A 100 -11.17 3.36 -10.03
C LEU A 100 -12.67 3.01 -9.98
N THR A 101 -13.02 1.74 -9.87
CA THR A 101 -14.40 1.30 -9.67
C THR A 101 -14.92 1.84 -8.35
N ALA A 102 -16.06 2.53 -8.39
CA ALA A 102 -16.70 3.07 -7.21
C ALA A 102 -17.33 1.96 -6.35
N SER A 103 -17.66 2.27 -5.10
CA SER A 103 -18.21 1.30 -4.12
C SER A 103 -19.57 0.68 -4.52
N ASP A 104 -20.30 1.31 -5.46
CA ASP A 104 -21.53 0.76 -6.07
C ASP A 104 -21.26 -0.21 -7.23
N GLY A 105 -19.99 -0.49 -7.55
CA GLY A 105 -19.56 -1.34 -8.66
C GLY A 105 -19.54 -0.64 -10.02
N VAL A 106 -19.87 0.65 -10.09
CA VAL A 106 -19.84 1.41 -11.36
C VAL A 106 -18.42 1.91 -11.63
N ASN A 107 -17.85 1.46 -12.72
CA ASN A 107 -16.53 1.92 -13.18
C ASN A 107 -16.65 3.10 -14.16
N ARG A 108 -16.79 4.33 -13.62
CA ARG A 108 -16.93 5.55 -14.41
C ARG A 108 -15.59 6.05 -14.96
N TYR A 109 -14.50 5.78 -14.25
CA TYR A 109 -13.18 6.34 -14.55
C TYR A 109 -12.19 5.31 -15.10
N GLY A 110 -12.58 4.04 -15.14
CA GLY A 110 -11.74 2.95 -15.64
C GLY A 110 -10.56 2.67 -14.71
N TYR A 111 -9.38 2.78 -15.27
CA TYR A 111 -8.12 2.58 -14.57
C TYR A 111 -7.22 3.80 -14.72
N VAL A 112 -6.33 4.00 -13.75
CA VAL A 112 -5.21 4.91 -13.87
C VAL A 112 -3.91 4.12 -13.86
N THR A 113 -3.02 4.39 -14.82
CA THR A 113 -1.68 3.79 -14.82
C THR A 113 -0.70 4.78 -14.22
N CYS A 114 -0.11 4.40 -13.08
CA CYS A 114 0.94 5.19 -12.41
C CYS A 114 1.76 4.28 -11.48
N LYS A 115 2.91 4.79 -11.02
CA LYS A 115 3.82 4.04 -10.13
C LYS A 115 3.34 4.04 -8.68
N VAL A 116 2.80 5.16 -8.22
CA VAL A 116 2.37 5.34 -6.83
C VAL A 116 0.92 5.82 -6.81
N ALA A 117 0.12 5.17 -5.97
CA ALA A 117 -1.25 5.55 -5.67
C ALA A 117 -1.52 5.43 -4.17
N MET A 118 -2.75 5.53 -3.75
CA MET A 118 -3.25 4.99 -2.48
C MET A 118 -4.00 3.69 -2.76
N LEU A 119 -4.28 2.90 -1.75
CA LEU A 119 -5.08 1.69 -1.94
C LEU A 119 -6.52 2.03 -2.36
N PRO A 120 -7.12 1.32 -3.32
CA PRO A 120 -8.55 1.37 -3.54
C PRO A 120 -9.29 0.71 -2.38
N GLU A 121 -10.54 1.12 -2.14
CA GLU A 121 -11.40 0.63 -1.05
C GLU A 121 -11.45 -0.90 -0.96
N ALA A 122 -11.48 -1.60 -2.08
CA ALA A 122 -11.50 -3.06 -2.12
C ALA A 122 -10.22 -3.69 -1.51
N LEU A 123 -9.05 -3.09 -1.75
CA LEU A 123 -7.80 -3.55 -1.17
C LEU A 123 -7.65 -3.11 0.29
N VAL A 124 -8.16 -1.93 0.66
CA VAL A 124 -8.23 -1.51 2.06
C VAL A 124 -8.99 -2.54 2.87
N ARG A 125 -10.21 -2.92 2.47
CA ARG A 125 -11.00 -3.97 3.15
C ARG A 125 -10.24 -5.28 3.25
N LYS A 126 -9.69 -5.75 2.12
CA LYS A 126 -8.96 -7.02 2.06
C LYS A 126 -7.84 -7.07 3.09
N TYR A 127 -7.04 -6.03 3.17
CA TYR A 127 -5.86 -6.04 4.04
C TYR A 127 -6.18 -5.66 5.49
N TYR A 128 -7.21 -4.84 5.72
CA TYR A 128 -7.72 -4.57 7.06
C TYR A 128 -8.30 -5.85 7.68
N ASP A 129 -9.16 -6.58 6.96
CA ASP A 129 -9.74 -7.84 7.42
C ASP A 129 -8.69 -8.94 7.65
N ALA A 130 -7.58 -8.87 6.92
CA ALA A 130 -6.43 -9.79 7.09
C ALA A 130 -5.48 -9.38 8.23
N GLY A 131 -5.71 -8.26 8.94
CA GLY A 131 -4.82 -7.73 9.98
C GLY A 131 -3.51 -7.15 9.45
N LEU A 132 -3.37 -6.97 8.13
CA LEU A 132 -2.16 -6.44 7.52
C LEU A 132 -2.13 -4.90 7.44
N LEU A 133 -3.28 -4.26 7.57
CA LEU A 133 -3.44 -2.81 7.49
C LEU A 133 -4.07 -2.28 8.76
N GLU A 134 -3.31 -1.49 9.50
CA GLU A 134 -3.78 -0.72 10.65
C GLU A 134 -4.10 0.70 10.20
N ILE A 135 -5.20 1.27 10.68
CA ILE A 135 -5.68 2.62 10.33
C ILE A 135 -5.74 3.45 11.61
N ASP A 136 -4.77 4.33 11.81
CA ASP A 136 -4.64 5.13 13.02
C ASP A 136 -5.29 6.52 12.91
N ASP A 137 -5.57 6.98 11.69
CA ASP A 137 -6.24 8.23 11.38
C ASP A 137 -7.11 8.05 10.11
N TRP A 138 -7.91 9.04 9.79
CA TRP A 138 -8.67 9.06 8.54
C TRP A 138 -7.76 9.14 7.34
N GLU A 139 -7.98 8.30 6.33
CA GLU A 139 -7.12 8.20 5.16
C GLU A 139 -7.90 8.16 3.85
N TRP A 140 -7.38 8.83 2.84
CA TRP A 140 -7.91 8.74 1.49
C TRP A 140 -7.70 7.36 0.87
N THR A 141 -8.68 6.95 0.08
CA THR A 141 -8.53 5.89 -0.93
C THR A 141 -8.59 6.51 -2.33
N ILE A 142 -8.16 5.78 -3.37
CA ILE A 142 -8.35 6.27 -4.76
C ILE A 142 -9.76 6.05 -5.28
N THR A 143 -10.63 5.41 -4.52
CA THR A 143 -11.99 5.06 -4.93
C THR A 143 -12.86 6.33 -4.97
N PRO A 144 -13.54 6.62 -6.09
CA PRO A 144 -14.44 7.75 -6.17
C PRO A 144 -15.75 7.47 -5.41
N ASN A 145 -16.38 8.51 -4.87
CA ASN A 145 -17.76 8.40 -4.39
C ASN A 145 -18.72 8.27 -5.59
N ALA A 146 -19.60 7.28 -5.55
CA ALA A 146 -20.53 6.99 -6.64
C ALA A 146 -21.61 8.05 -6.82
N GLY A 147 -22.09 8.62 -5.71
CA GLY A 147 -23.25 9.53 -5.67
C GLY A 147 -22.88 11.02 -5.80
N ASN A 148 -21.64 11.38 -5.51
CA ASN A 148 -21.19 12.78 -5.51
C ASN A 148 -19.77 12.92 -6.06
N ALA A 149 -19.65 13.58 -7.19
CA ALA A 149 -18.36 13.77 -7.88
C ALA A 149 -17.38 14.70 -7.13
N SER A 150 -17.85 15.46 -6.14
CA SER A 150 -16.99 16.28 -5.28
C SER A 150 -16.39 15.50 -4.11
N TYR A 151 -16.80 14.25 -3.88
CA TYR A 151 -16.38 13.45 -2.74
C TYR A 151 -15.52 12.28 -3.18
N ALA A 152 -14.37 12.10 -2.53
CA ALA A 152 -13.57 10.88 -2.61
C ALA A 152 -13.90 9.95 -1.43
N ARG A 153 -13.57 8.68 -1.55
CA ARG A 153 -13.76 7.72 -0.46
C ARG A 153 -12.58 7.78 0.50
N SER A 154 -12.88 7.66 1.77
CA SER A 154 -11.90 7.57 2.86
C SER A 154 -12.24 6.42 3.80
N VAL A 155 -11.28 6.03 4.61
CA VAL A 155 -11.41 5.02 5.65
C VAL A 155 -11.11 5.67 7.01
N SER A 156 -11.90 5.31 8.03
CA SER A 156 -11.72 5.75 9.42
C SER A 156 -10.92 4.74 10.25
N THR A 157 -10.55 5.12 11.46
CA THR A 157 -9.72 4.32 12.38
C THR A 157 -10.33 2.98 12.78
N ASP A 158 -11.63 2.82 12.65
CA ASP A 158 -12.34 1.54 12.88
C ASP A 158 -12.50 0.69 11.60
N GLY A 159 -11.82 1.08 10.50
CA GLY A 159 -11.94 0.44 9.20
C GLY A 159 -13.23 0.78 8.45
N GLY A 160 -14.08 1.66 9.01
CA GLY A 160 -15.32 2.13 8.38
C GLY A 160 -15.04 2.94 7.11
N LEU A 161 -15.86 2.74 6.08
CA LEU A 161 -15.71 3.40 4.79
C LEU A 161 -16.64 4.61 4.70
N HIS A 162 -16.06 5.75 4.47
CA HIS A 162 -16.70 7.06 4.45
C HIS A 162 -16.44 7.80 3.13
N SER A 163 -16.80 9.08 3.11
CA SER A 163 -16.50 9.98 1.99
C SER A 163 -16.27 11.37 2.52
N GLY A 164 -15.20 11.99 2.07
CA GLY A 164 -14.85 13.39 2.36
C GLY A 164 -14.93 14.25 1.10
N ASP A 165 -15.10 15.56 1.30
CA ASP A 165 -14.96 16.53 0.21
C ASP A 165 -13.50 16.49 -0.30
N ALA A 166 -13.34 16.26 -1.60
CA ALA A 166 -12.02 16.07 -2.22
C ALA A 166 -11.07 17.28 -2.05
N TRP A 167 -11.60 18.43 -1.64
CA TRP A 167 -10.78 19.62 -1.37
C TRP A 167 -10.40 19.79 0.11
N ASP A 168 -10.96 18.97 1.01
CA ASP A 168 -10.57 18.96 2.41
C ASP A 168 -9.19 18.33 2.58
N GLY A 169 -8.35 18.97 3.39
CA GLY A 169 -6.99 18.50 3.68
C GLY A 169 -6.86 17.73 4.98
N ASN A 170 -7.95 17.10 5.45
CA ASN A 170 -7.99 16.49 6.78
C ASN A 170 -7.62 15.01 6.77
N ASP A 171 -7.77 14.33 5.64
CA ASP A 171 -7.50 12.90 5.55
C ASP A 171 -6.03 12.63 5.18
N GLY A 172 -5.47 11.59 5.76
CA GLY A 172 -4.12 11.12 5.56
C GLY A 172 -3.88 10.53 4.18
N VAL A 173 -2.67 10.63 3.71
CA VAL A 173 -2.22 10.05 2.44
C VAL A 173 -1.28 8.90 2.72
N ARG A 174 -1.71 7.67 2.46
CA ARG A 174 -0.88 6.46 2.60
C ARG A 174 -0.47 5.94 1.22
N PRO A 175 0.78 6.16 0.78
CA PRO A 175 1.25 5.68 -0.51
C PRO A 175 1.27 4.16 -0.61
N ALA A 176 0.91 3.66 -1.79
CA ALA A 176 1.02 2.26 -2.18
C ALA A 176 1.68 2.16 -3.56
N LEU A 177 2.51 1.14 -3.77
CA LEU A 177 3.28 0.97 -5.00
C LEU A 177 3.53 -0.52 -5.28
N PHE A 178 3.59 -0.87 -6.56
CA PHE A 178 4.05 -2.18 -6.98
C PHE A 178 5.53 -2.14 -7.33
N VAL A 179 6.26 -3.15 -6.87
CA VAL A 179 7.68 -3.30 -7.16
C VAL A 179 7.96 -4.67 -7.76
N ASP A 180 9.07 -4.78 -8.48
CA ASP A 180 9.60 -6.07 -8.92
C ASP A 180 10.01 -6.91 -7.70
N SER A 181 9.45 -8.09 -7.56
CA SER A 181 9.71 -9.01 -6.44
C SER A 181 11.15 -9.52 -6.37
N GLU A 182 11.92 -9.44 -7.46
CA GLU A 182 13.33 -9.89 -7.52
C GLU A 182 14.32 -8.82 -7.01
N ILE A 183 13.86 -7.65 -6.56
CA ILE A 183 14.73 -6.66 -5.92
C ILE A 183 15.40 -7.29 -4.70
N CYS A 184 16.71 -7.13 -4.62
CA CYS A 184 17.50 -7.56 -3.47
C CYS A 184 17.75 -6.37 -2.55
N LEU A 185 17.20 -6.43 -1.36
CA LEU A 185 17.41 -5.45 -0.30
C LEU A 185 18.66 -5.80 0.51
N SER A 186 19.28 -4.80 1.12
CA SER A 186 20.35 -4.96 2.11
C SER A 186 19.78 -4.43 3.44
N LEU A 187 19.26 -5.33 4.25
CA LEU A 187 18.63 -5.01 5.55
C LEU A 187 19.59 -5.32 6.70
N GLU A 188 19.46 -4.62 7.82
CA GLU A 188 20.11 -5.04 9.04
C GLU A 188 19.48 -6.33 9.56
N GLN A 189 20.24 -7.17 10.26
CA GLN A 189 19.74 -8.45 10.77
C GLN A 189 18.54 -8.23 11.70
N ASP A 190 18.62 -7.22 12.54
CA ASP A 190 17.56 -6.87 13.49
C ASP A 190 16.22 -6.49 12.81
N GLU A 191 16.29 -5.88 11.60
CA GLU A 191 15.09 -5.53 10.81
C GLU A 191 14.42 -6.78 10.25
N VAL A 192 15.21 -7.77 9.82
CA VAL A 192 14.69 -9.06 9.33
C VAL A 192 14.06 -9.83 10.49
N ASP A 193 14.72 -9.86 11.64
CA ASP A 193 14.24 -10.57 12.83
C ASP A 193 12.98 -9.93 13.40
N LEU A 194 12.89 -8.60 13.43
CA LEU A 194 11.68 -7.87 13.86
C LEU A 194 10.50 -8.12 12.91
N SER A 195 10.75 -8.15 11.60
CA SER A 195 9.72 -8.49 10.60
C SER A 195 9.21 -9.91 10.78
N ASN A 196 10.09 -10.87 11.08
CA ASN A 196 9.72 -12.24 11.36
C ASN A 196 9.02 -12.39 12.71
N GLN A 197 9.41 -11.62 13.73
CA GLN A 197 8.77 -11.63 15.06
C GLN A 197 7.37 -11.01 15.02
N ALA A 198 7.16 -9.96 14.25
CA ALA A 198 5.83 -9.39 14.03
C ALA A 198 4.87 -10.43 13.44
N LEU A 199 5.33 -11.21 12.47
CA LEU A 199 4.57 -12.33 11.91
C LEU A 199 4.26 -13.44 12.94
N LEU A 200 5.21 -13.75 13.81
CA LEU A 200 5.02 -14.75 14.88
C LEU A 200 4.10 -14.22 16.00
N GLY A 201 4.07 -12.90 16.22
CA GLY A 201 3.18 -12.25 17.19
C GLY A 201 1.71 -12.25 16.77
N GLU A 202 1.42 -12.31 15.48
CA GLU A 202 0.06 -12.42 14.93
C GLU A 202 -0.53 -13.84 15.05
N PHE A 203 0.31 -14.86 15.25
CA PHE A 203 -0.16 -16.22 15.49
C PHE A 203 -0.51 -16.39 16.98
N THR A 204 -1.73 -16.79 17.26
CA THR A 204 -2.08 -17.23 18.62
C THR A 204 -1.23 -18.44 19.00
N SER A 205 -0.95 -18.62 20.29
CA SER A 205 -0.21 -19.80 20.78
C SER A 205 -0.79 -21.12 20.25
N LYS A 206 -2.10 -21.14 19.95
CA LYS A 206 -2.81 -22.30 19.40
C LYS A 206 -2.47 -22.55 17.91
N GLU A 207 -2.32 -21.49 17.12
CA GLU A 207 -1.94 -21.58 15.72
C GLU A 207 -0.47 -21.97 15.56
N LEU A 208 0.42 -21.43 16.39
CA LEU A 208 1.83 -21.84 16.48
C LEU A 208 1.95 -23.31 16.81
N VAL A 209 1.22 -23.82 17.81
CA VAL A 209 1.21 -25.23 18.19
C VAL A 209 0.66 -26.08 17.04
N ALA A 210 -0.40 -25.65 16.35
CA ALA A 210 -0.97 -26.36 15.22
C ALA A 210 0.02 -26.48 14.04
N GLU A 211 0.75 -25.41 13.73
CA GLU A 211 1.77 -25.40 12.67
C GLU A 211 2.98 -26.29 13.04
N VAL A 212 3.46 -26.23 14.28
CA VAL A 212 4.53 -27.11 14.77
C VAL A 212 4.11 -28.58 14.66
N LEU A 213 2.88 -28.91 15.08
CA LEU A 213 2.34 -30.27 14.97
C LEU A 213 2.20 -30.73 13.49
N ARG A 214 1.83 -29.79 12.59
CA ARG A 214 1.75 -30.06 11.15
C ARG A 214 3.13 -30.40 10.58
N ARG A 215 4.17 -29.64 10.92
CA ARG A 215 5.55 -29.89 10.47
C ARG A 215 6.10 -31.21 11.00
N ILE A 216 5.88 -31.50 12.27
CA ILE A 216 6.24 -32.80 12.85
C ILE A 216 5.55 -33.96 12.13
N ALA A 217 4.24 -33.83 11.83
CA ALA A 217 3.48 -34.84 11.11
C ALA A 217 3.94 -35.01 9.64
N ALA A 218 4.45 -33.93 9.03
CA ALA A 218 5.02 -33.96 7.69
C ALA A 218 6.47 -34.51 7.63
N GLY A 219 7.09 -34.76 8.78
CA GLY A 219 8.48 -35.22 8.86
C GLY A 219 9.51 -34.15 8.46
N GLU A 220 9.12 -32.86 8.50
CA GLU A 220 10.02 -31.76 8.26
C GLU A 220 10.99 -31.63 9.45
N LYS A 221 12.30 -31.77 9.21
CA LYS A 221 13.32 -31.59 10.23
C LYS A 221 13.46 -30.11 10.59
N ASP A 222 13.75 -29.87 11.87
CA ASP A 222 14.14 -28.54 12.33
C ASP A 222 15.44 -28.10 11.63
N PRO A 223 15.51 -26.93 10.99
CA PRO A 223 16.70 -26.46 10.30
C PRO A 223 17.92 -26.30 11.22
N ASP A 224 17.75 -26.26 12.56
CA ASP A 224 18.78 -26.05 13.54
C ASP A 224 19.36 -27.37 14.13
N GLU A 225 18.99 -28.56 13.63
CA GLU A 225 19.53 -29.84 14.13
C GLU A 225 20.85 -30.31 13.47
N ASP A 226 21.44 -29.55 12.56
CA ASP A 226 22.70 -29.90 11.85
C ASP A 226 23.89 -29.02 12.26
N GLU A 227 24.04 -28.58 13.53
CA GLU A 227 25.30 -28.09 14.12
C GLU A 227 25.90 -29.00 15.18
#